data_eaecb23f1f14cabf9b5ebb7f74105900
#
_entry.id   eaecb23f1f14cabf9b5ebb7f74105900
#
_cell.length_a   1.000
_cell.length_b   1.000
_cell.length_c   1.000
_cell.angle_alpha   90.00
_cell.angle_beta   90.00
_cell.angle_gamma   90.00
#
_symmetry.space_group_name_H-M   'P 1'
#
loop_
_entity.id
_entity.type
_entity.pdbx_description
1 polymer ?
#
loop_
_entity_poly.entity_id
_entity_poly.type
_entity_poly.pdbx_seq_one_letter_code
_entity_poly.pdbx_strand_id
1 'polypeptide(L)'
;MKKLVTLISTALLSSTMSIAAQAQDTIAIVLSTLNNPFFVSMKDGAEAKAKDLGYNLIVLDSQNDPSKELSNVEDLTVRGVKAILINPTDSDAVSNAIRMANRAKVPVITLDRGANHGEVVSHIASDNVAGGEMAGDFIADRVGENAKVIQLEGIAGTSAARERGEGFMKAVEKRHLNLLASQPADFDRTKGLNVMENLLAANPDVQAVFAQNDEMALGAVRAVQAAGKKVMIVGFDGTDDGMKAVLRGQLAATIAQQPDVIGALGVDIADKILNGGTVNKNIPVPLKVISN
;
A
#
# COMPACT_ATOMS: atom_id res chain seq x y z
N MET A 1 -45.01 62.00 55.10
CA MET A 1 -43.73 61.84 54.42
C MET A 1 -43.50 60.32 54.19
N LYS A 2 -43.85 59.84 53.01
CA LYS A 2 -43.68 58.42 52.65
C LYS A 2 -42.50 58.31 51.69
N LYS A 3 -41.42 57.61 52.09
CA LYS A 3 -40.27 57.34 51.28
C LYS A 3 -40.56 56.11 50.38
N LEU A 4 -40.52 56.32 49.08
CA LEU A 4 -40.65 55.28 48.05
C LEU A 4 -39.28 54.67 47.86
N VAL A 5 -39.12 53.38 48.14
CA VAL A 5 -37.89 52.62 47.84
C VAL A 5 -38.09 51.92 46.54
N THR A 6 -37.35 52.32 45.52
CA THR A 6 -37.34 51.65 44.20
C THR A 6 -36.33 50.52 44.22
N LEU A 7 -36.77 49.24 44.13
CA LEU A 7 -35.91 48.08 43.90
C LEU A 7 -35.59 47.98 42.39
N ILE A 8 -34.35 48.14 42.03
CA ILE A 8 -33.85 47.85 40.72
C ILE A 8 -33.39 46.36 40.70
N SER A 9 -34.19 45.49 40.03
CA SER A 9 -33.82 44.10 39.79
C SER A 9 -32.94 43.99 38.54
N THR A 10 -31.65 43.78 38.74
CA THR A 10 -30.70 43.50 37.67
C THR A 10 -30.81 42.03 37.26
N ALA A 11 -31.46 41.73 36.16
CA ALA A 11 -31.47 40.41 35.57
C ALA A 11 -30.16 40.14 34.85
N LEU A 12 -29.25 39.37 35.44
CA LEU A 12 -28.10 38.78 34.74
C LEU A 12 -28.62 37.74 33.71
N LEU A 13 -28.62 38.07 32.43
CA LEU A 13 -28.73 37.10 31.34
C LEU A 13 -27.40 36.34 31.24
N SER A 14 -27.37 35.17 31.85
CA SER A 14 -26.26 34.18 31.62
C SER A 14 -26.50 33.57 30.21
N SER A 15 -25.81 34.11 29.18
CA SER A 15 -25.72 33.48 27.88
C SER A 15 -24.83 32.23 28.01
N THR A 16 -25.44 31.08 28.19
CA THR A 16 -24.74 29.78 28.03
C THR A 16 -24.41 29.63 26.54
N MET A 17 -23.18 29.96 26.16
CA MET A 17 -22.64 29.52 24.87
C MET A 17 -22.56 28.01 24.91
N SER A 18 -23.55 27.33 24.33
CA SER A 18 -23.44 25.92 23.97
C SER A 18 -22.33 25.82 22.93
N ILE A 19 -21.14 25.40 23.34
CA ILE A 19 -20.11 24.93 22.44
C ILE A 19 -20.70 23.63 21.84
N ALA A 20 -21.33 23.77 20.67
CA ALA A 20 -21.70 22.60 19.87
C ALA A 20 -20.36 21.89 19.59
N ALA A 21 -20.16 20.72 20.18
CA ALA A 21 -19.06 19.85 19.79
C ALA A 21 -19.26 19.58 18.30
N GLN A 22 -18.43 20.20 17.46
CA GLN A 22 -18.47 19.98 16.03
C GLN A 22 -18.16 18.51 15.80
N ALA A 23 -19.13 17.76 15.26
CA ALA A 23 -18.92 16.35 14.95
C ALA A 23 -17.72 16.26 14.01
N GLN A 24 -16.74 15.47 14.43
CA GLN A 24 -15.50 15.26 13.69
C GLN A 24 -15.84 14.61 12.33
N ASP A 25 -15.39 15.20 11.23
CA ASP A 25 -15.61 14.63 9.91
C ASP A 25 -14.96 13.24 9.82
N THR A 26 -15.66 12.31 9.19
CA THR A 26 -15.22 10.92 9.07
C THR A 26 -14.76 10.65 7.65
N ILE A 27 -13.54 10.14 7.53
CA ILE A 27 -12.96 9.58 6.31
C ILE A 27 -12.70 8.09 6.50
N ALA A 28 -12.42 7.36 5.43
CA ALA A 28 -12.19 5.93 5.52
C ALA A 28 -10.97 5.49 4.73
N ILE A 29 -10.33 4.41 5.19
CA ILE A 29 -9.32 3.67 4.45
C ILE A 29 -9.78 2.22 4.28
N VAL A 30 -9.83 1.75 3.03
CA VAL A 30 -10.15 0.38 2.65
C VAL A 30 -8.87 -0.26 2.14
N LEU A 31 -8.37 -1.25 2.86
CA LEU A 31 -7.14 -1.95 2.54
C LEU A 31 -7.43 -3.31 1.91
N SER A 32 -6.59 -3.71 0.96
CA SER A 32 -6.73 -5.01 0.32
C SER A 32 -6.62 -6.14 1.33
N THR A 33 -5.70 -6.04 2.29
CA THR A 33 -5.56 -6.97 3.42
C THR A 33 -4.77 -6.37 4.57
N LEU A 34 -5.03 -6.80 5.80
CA LEU A 34 -4.22 -6.51 6.98
C LEU A 34 -3.28 -7.68 7.36
N ASN A 35 -3.27 -8.76 6.58
CA ASN A 35 -2.35 -9.89 6.80
C ASN A 35 -0.92 -9.59 6.33
N ASN A 36 -0.69 -8.53 5.54
CA ASN A 36 0.62 -8.10 5.12
C ASN A 36 1.06 -6.89 5.97
N PRO A 37 2.24 -6.95 6.64
CA PRO A 37 2.78 -5.85 7.48
C PRO A 37 2.90 -4.52 6.74
N PHE A 38 3.12 -4.53 5.43
CA PHE A 38 3.16 -3.34 4.59
C PHE A 38 1.88 -2.49 4.73
N PHE A 39 0.71 -3.13 4.66
CA PHE A 39 -0.56 -2.41 4.78
C PHE A 39 -0.89 -2.03 6.23
N VAL A 40 -0.35 -2.74 7.22
CA VAL A 40 -0.43 -2.30 8.63
C VAL A 40 0.32 -0.99 8.81
N SER A 41 1.53 -0.87 8.29
CA SER A 41 2.30 0.39 8.34
C SER A 41 1.60 1.53 7.60
N MET A 42 0.97 1.24 6.45
CA MET A 42 0.16 2.24 5.71
C MET A 42 -1.03 2.71 6.53
N LYS A 43 -1.74 1.80 7.19
CA LYS A 43 -2.82 2.10 8.12
C LYS A 43 -2.33 3.00 9.25
N ASP A 44 -1.23 2.65 9.88
CA ASP A 44 -0.68 3.39 11.02
C ASP A 44 -0.31 4.83 10.64
N GLY A 45 0.27 5.03 9.45
CA GLY A 45 0.55 6.36 8.90
C GLY A 45 -0.72 7.18 8.66
N ALA A 46 -1.76 6.54 8.10
CA ALA A 46 -3.06 7.19 7.88
C ALA A 46 -3.76 7.54 9.21
N GLU A 47 -3.74 6.64 10.20
CA GLU A 47 -4.33 6.87 11.54
C GLU A 47 -3.65 8.04 12.27
N ALA A 48 -2.31 8.07 12.24
CA ALA A 48 -1.55 9.16 12.85
C ALA A 48 -1.90 10.50 12.22
N LYS A 49 -1.93 10.59 10.89
CA LYS A 49 -2.26 11.82 10.18
C LYS A 49 -3.73 12.23 10.38
N ALA A 50 -4.68 11.29 10.33
CA ALA A 50 -6.08 11.58 10.57
C ALA A 50 -6.30 12.17 11.97
N LYS A 51 -5.63 11.62 12.98
CA LYS A 51 -5.66 12.15 14.34
C LYS A 51 -5.10 13.58 14.42
N ASP A 52 -3.97 13.84 13.74
CA ASP A 52 -3.35 15.17 13.73
C ASP A 52 -4.25 16.23 13.11
N LEU A 53 -4.99 15.87 12.05
CA LEU A 53 -5.91 16.77 11.34
C LEU A 53 -7.33 16.80 11.94
N GLY A 54 -7.59 15.99 12.95
CA GLY A 54 -8.88 15.97 13.63
C GLY A 54 -9.97 15.20 12.88
N TYR A 55 -9.62 14.25 12.04
CA TYR A 55 -10.57 13.33 11.38
C TYR A 55 -10.81 12.07 12.21
N ASN A 56 -12.04 11.55 12.12
CA ASN A 56 -12.32 10.16 12.50
C ASN A 56 -12.00 9.26 11.30
N LEU A 57 -11.12 8.26 11.47
CA LEU A 57 -10.75 7.33 10.41
C LEU A 57 -11.39 5.96 10.63
N ILE A 58 -12.20 5.50 9.65
CA ILE A 58 -12.69 4.12 9.61
C ILE A 58 -11.71 3.29 8.80
N VAL A 59 -11.25 2.17 9.37
CA VAL A 59 -10.35 1.22 8.72
C VAL A 59 -11.11 -0.05 8.39
N LEU A 60 -11.11 -0.47 7.12
CA LEU A 60 -11.75 -1.71 6.66
C LEU A 60 -10.76 -2.60 5.92
N ASP A 61 -10.79 -3.89 6.25
CA ASP A 61 -9.99 -4.95 5.64
C ASP A 61 -10.83 -5.73 4.63
N SER A 62 -10.40 -5.74 3.37
CA SER A 62 -11.09 -6.48 2.28
C SER A 62 -10.65 -7.93 2.18
N GLN A 63 -9.61 -8.36 2.92
CA GLN A 63 -9.11 -9.75 2.97
C GLN A 63 -8.78 -10.32 1.57
N ASN A 64 -8.28 -9.48 0.67
CA ASN A 64 -8.02 -9.78 -0.75
C ASN A 64 -9.26 -10.30 -1.51
N ASP A 65 -10.48 -9.96 -1.06
CA ASP A 65 -11.74 -10.31 -1.70
C ASP A 65 -12.36 -9.06 -2.35
N PRO A 66 -12.45 -8.99 -3.70
CA PRO A 66 -13.08 -7.87 -4.40
C PRO A 66 -14.55 -7.67 -4.05
N SER A 67 -15.29 -8.73 -3.70
CA SER A 67 -16.69 -8.61 -3.30
C SER A 67 -16.81 -7.95 -1.94
N LYS A 68 -15.92 -8.28 -1.02
CA LYS A 68 -15.83 -7.63 0.29
C LYS A 68 -15.40 -6.17 0.16
N GLU A 69 -14.45 -5.88 -0.73
CA GLU A 69 -14.04 -4.51 -1.03
C GLU A 69 -15.22 -3.66 -1.51
N LEU A 70 -16.02 -4.18 -2.44
CA LEU A 70 -17.23 -3.51 -2.92
C LEU A 70 -18.24 -3.28 -1.78
N SER A 71 -18.51 -4.29 -0.96
CA SER A 71 -19.41 -4.18 0.20
C SER A 71 -18.91 -3.18 1.24
N ASN A 72 -17.60 -3.12 1.47
CA ASN A 72 -16.97 -2.14 2.35
C ASN A 72 -17.24 -0.70 1.85
N VAL A 73 -17.07 -0.44 0.56
CA VAL A 73 -17.31 0.88 -0.02
C VAL A 73 -18.79 1.23 -0.01
N GLU A 74 -19.68 0.25 -0.23
CA GLU A 74 -21.13 0.45 -0.12
C GLU A 74 -21.52 0.92 1.29
N ASP A 75 -21.07 0.20 2.33
CA ASP A 75 -21.31 0.58 3.73
C ASP A 75 -20.80 1.99 4.04
N LEU A 76 -19.59 2.34 3.58
CA LEU A 76 -19.00 3.66 3.79
C LEU A 76 -19.82 4.79 3.12
N THR A 77 -20.36 4.54 1.91
CA THR A 77 -21.19 5.53 1.23
C THR A 77 -22.52 5.75 1.97
N VAL A 78 -23.12 4.69 2.52
CA VAL A 78 -24.32 4.78 3.36
C VAL A 78 -24.04 5.54 4.66
N ARG A 79 -22.89 5.33 5.28
CA ARG A 79 -22.44 6.07 6.48
C ARG A 79 -22.13 7.55 6.21
N GLY A 80 -22.04 7.96 4.96
CA GLY A 80 -21.78 9.35 4.58
C GLY A 80 -20.36 9.83 4.89
N VAL A 81 -19.35 8.95 4.75
CA VAL A 81 -17.95 9.36 4.88
C VAL A 81 -17.60 10.44 3.87
N LYS A 82 -16.70 11.34 4.22
CA LYS A 82 -16.31 12.50 3.41
C LYS A 82 -15.33 12.16 2.30
N ALA A 83 -14.48 11.17 2.50
CA ALA A 83 -13.52 10.67 1.50
C ALA A 83 -13.21 9.20 1.75
N ILE A 84 -12.82 8.48 0.70
CA ILE A 84 -12.37 7.08 0.76
C ILE A 84 -10.96 7.00 0.21
N LEU A 85 -10.03 6.53 1.04
CA LEU A 85 -8.72 6.06 0.66
C LEU A 85 -8.85 4.56 0.37
N ILE A 86 -8.39 4.09 -0.79
CA ILE A 86 -8.53 2.68 -1.16
C ILE A 86 -7.22 2.11 -1.70
N ASN A 87 -6.80 0.98 -1.17
CA ASN A 87 -5.75 0.15 -1.73
C ASN A 87 -6.42 -1.04 -2.43
N PRO A 88 -6.54 -1.02 -3.77
CA PRO A 88 -7.32 -2.00 -4.52
C PRO A 88 -6.87 -3.45 -4.34
N THR A 89 -7.84 -4.37 -4.23
CA THR A 89 -7.59 -5.82 -4.32
C THR A 89 -7.24 -6.24 -5.74
N ASP A 90 -7.88 -5.61 -6.74
CA ASP A 90 -7.70 -5.82 -8.17
C ASP A 90 -8.02 -4.52 -8.92
N SER A 91 -7.22 -4.19 -9.95
CA SER A 91 -7.32 -2.89 -10.65
C SER A 91 -8.60 -2.75 -11.49
N ASP A 92 -9.19 -3.85 -11.96
CA ASP A 92 -10.44 -3.85 -12.73
C ASP A 92 -11.66 -3.99 -11.80
N ALA A 93 -11.62 -4.94 -10.86
CA ALA A 93 -12.72 -5.22 -9.96
C ALA A 93 -13.10 -4.03 -9.09
N VAL A 94 -12.12 -3.27 -8.58
CA VAL A 94 -12.32 -2.07 -7.75
C VAL A 94 -13.13 -0.98 -8.46
N SER A 95 -13.19 -1.01 -9.80
CA SER A 95 -13.88 0.00 -10.61
C SER A 95 -15.36 0.15 -10.26
N ASN A 96 -16.02 -0.93 -9.83
CA ASN A 96 -17.43 -0.88 -9.41
C ASN A 96 -17.58 -0.12 -8.08
N ALA A 97 -16.70 -0.37 -7.12
CA ALA A 97 -16.66 0.32 -5.84
C ALA A 97 -16.38 1.82 -6.03
N ILE A 98 -15.39 2.18 -6.88
CA ILE A 98 -15.07 3.57 -7.18
C ILE A 98 -16.28 4.28 -7.83
N ARG A 99 -16.91 3.67 -8.85
CA ARG A 99 -18.11 4.28 -9.47
C ARG A 99 -19.26 4.44 -8.50
N MET A 100 -19.41 3.55 -7.52
CA MET A 100 -20.42 3.69 -6.46
C MET A 100 -20.12 4.91 -5.59
N ALA A 101 -18.89 5.08 -5.11
CA ALA A 101 -18.47 6.26 -4.35
C ALA A 101 -18.64 7.56 -5.17
N ASN A 102 -18.27 7.53 -6.45
CA ASN A 102 -18.43 8.69 -7.35
C ASN A 102 -19.90 9.11 -7.49
N ARG A 103 -20.84 8.15 -7.65
CA ARG A 103 -22.30 8.47 -7.69
C ARG A 103 -22.78 9.09 -6.38
N ALA A 104 -22.22 8.68 -5.25
CA ALA A 104 -22.47 9.26 -3.93
C ALA A 104 -21.73 10.59 -3.71
N LYS A 105 -20.95 11.06 -4.69
CA LYS A 105 -20.10 12.26 -4.62
C LYS A 105 -19.04 12.20 -3.52
N VAL A 106 -18.60 11.00 -3.17
CA VAL A 106 -17.50 10.77 -2.24
C VAL A 106 -16.21 10.68 -3.03
N PRO A 107 -15.24 11.58 -2.80
CA PRO A 107 -13.94 11.52 -3.48
C PRO A 107 -13.16 10.26 -3.11
N VAL A 108 -12.52 9.66 -4.11
CA VAL A 108 -11.71 8.44 -3.97
C VAL A 108 -10.25 8.74 -4.26
N ILE A 109 -9.37 8.32 -3.38
CA ILE A 109 -7.91 8.39 -3.51
C ILE A 109 -7.39 6.96 -3.48
N THR A 110 -6.62 6.55 -4.50
CA THR A 110 -5.99 5.23 -4.50
C THR A 110 -4.59 5.27 -3.89
N LEU A 111 -4.28 4.25 -3.10
CA LEU A 111 -3.00 4.10 -2.39
C LEU A 111 -2.28 2.84 -2.86
N ASP A 112 -0.97 2.96 -3.18
CA ASP A 112 -0.06 1.87 -3.54
C ASP A 112 -0.45 1.13 -4.83
N ARG A 113 -1.71 0.74 -4.97
CA ARG A 113 -2.27 0.08 -6.16
C ARG A 113 -3.26 1.00 -6.86
N GLY A 114 -3.22 1.01 -8.19
CA GLY A 114 -4.10 1.80 -9.04
C GLY A 114 -5.37 1.06 -9.47
N ALA A 115 -6.31 1.83 -9.99
CA ALA A 115 -7.55 1.36 -10.61
C ALA A 115 -7.55 1.66 -12.10
N ASN A 116 -8.10 0.75 -12.92
CA ASN A 116 -8.17 0.94 -14.37
C ASN A 116 -9.34 1.85 -14.78
N HIS A 117 -10.42 1.90 -13.98
CA HIS A 117 -11.63 2.66 -14.29
C HIS A 117 -12.24 3.31 -13.05
N GLY A 118 -13.06 4.34 -13.27
CA GLY A 118 -13.67 5.17 -12.24
C GLY A 118 -12.93 6.49 -12.07
N GLU A 119 -13.53 7.44 -11.36
CA GLU A 119 -12.92 8.74 -11.08
C GLU A 119 -12.11 8.66 -9.79
N VAL A 120 -10.79 8.65 -9.93
CA VAL A 120 -9.83 8.74 -8.83
C VAL A 120 -9.29 10.16 -8.80
N VAL A 121 -9.37 10.82 -7.66
CA VAL A 121 -8.92 12.22 -7.51
C VAL A 121 -7.41 12.31 -7.51
N SER A 122 -6.76 11.37 -6.81
CA SER A 122 -5.29 11.27 -6.73
C SER A 122 -4.88 9.81 -6.54
N HIS A 123 -3.76 9.43 -7.13
CA HIS A 123 -3.09 8.14 -6.92
C HIS A 123 -1.74 8.38 -6.25
N ILE A 124 -1.50 7.69 -5.12
CA ILE A 124 -0.28 7.84 -4.32
C ILE A 124 0.40 6.47 -4.25
N ALA A 125 1.55 6.34 -4.87
CA ALA A 125 2.27 5.06 -4.95
C ALA A 125 3.76 5.28 -5.22
N SER A 126 4.56 4.26 -4.98
CA SER A 126 5.93 4.19 -5.49
C SER A 126 5.93 3.96 -7.01
N ASP A 127 7.00 4.35 -7.69
CA ASP A 127 7.23 3.98 -9.08
C ASP A 127 7.64 2.49 -9.16
N ASN A 128 6.63 1.63 -9.31
CA ASN A 128 6.81 0.18 -9.31
C ASN A 128 7.62 -0.31 -10.53
N VAL A 129 7.53 0.37 -11.68
CA VAL A 129 8.33 0.03 -12.86
C VAL A 129 9.81 0.30 -12.56
N ALA A 130 10.12 1.49 -12.08
CA ALA A 130 11.49 1.83 -11.66
C ALA A 130 11.99 0.85 -10.57
N GLY A 131 11.13 0.49 -9.62
CA GLY A 131 11.49 -0.45 -8.55
C GLY A 131 11.82 -1.86 -9.06
N GLY A 132 11.04 -2.37 -10.01
CA GLY A 132 11.35 -3.65 -10.68
C GLY A 132 12.66 -3.61 -11.46
N GLU A 133 12.94 -2.50 -12.16
CA GLU A 133 14.21 -2.30 -12.86
C GLU A 133 15.38 -2.22 -11.87
N MET A 134 15.23 -1.50 -10.75
CA MET A 134 16.24 -1.44 -9.66
C MET A 134 16.59 -2.84 -9.13
N ALA A 135 15.60 -3.71 -8.96
CA ALA A 135 15.84 -5.08 -8.48
C ALA A 135 16.65 -5.90 -9.49
N GLY A 136 16.31 -5.83 -10.77
CA GLY A 136 17.02 -6.53 -11.83
C GLY A 136 18.43 -5.99 -12.05
N ASP A 137 18.63 -4.68 -12.03
CA ASP A 137 19.95 -4.04 -12.11
C ASP A 137 20.83 -4.46 -10.91
N PHE A 138 20.28 -4.48 -9.69
CA PHE A 138 21.00 -4.95 -8.50
C PHE A 138 21.47 -6.41 -8.64
N ILE A 139 20.59 -7.29 -9.16
CA ILE A 139 20.94 -8.70 -9.42
C ILE A 139 22.09 -8.77 -10.43
N ALA A 140 21.96 -8.08 -11.56
CA ALA A 140 22.96 -8.10 -12.63
C ALA A 140 24.33 -7.58 -12.17
N ASP A 141 24.37 -6.55 -11.33
CA ASP A 141 25.61 -6.00 -10.78
C ASP A 141 26.35 -6.99 -9.86
N ARG A 142 25.63 -7.92 -9.25
CA ARG A 142 26.21 -8.88 -8.27
C ARG A 142 26.48 -10.26 -8.86
N VAL A 143 25.65 -10.71 -9.80
CA VAL A 143 25.76 -12.07 -10.38
C VAL A 143 26.37 -12.04 -11.78
N GLY A 144 26.26 -10.93 -12.48
CA GLY A 144 26.79 -10.74 -13.84
C GLY A 144 25.80 -11.01 -14.94
N GLU A 145 26.22 -10.76 -16.18
CA GLU A 145 25.45 -11.04 -17.40
C GLU A 145 25.15 -12.54 -17.55
N ASN A 146 24.06 -12.87 -18.23
CA ASN A 146 23.57 -14.24 -18.44
C ASN A 146 23.24 -14.99 -17.13
N ALA A 147 23.17 -14.29 -15.97
CA ALA A 147 22.75 -14.89 -14.72
C ALA A 147 21.36 -15.52 -14.86
N LYS A 148 21.22 -16.77 -14.39
CA LYS A 148 19.98 -17.52 -14.39
C LYS A 148 19.09 -17.03 -13.25
N VAL A 149 17.97 -16.40 -13.60
CA VAL A 149 17.10 -15.74 -12.64
C VAL A 149 15.67 -16.30 -12.67
N ILE A 150 14.98 -16.17 -11.55
CA ILE A 150 13.57 -16.50 -11.38
C ILE A 150 12.85 -15.27 -10.84
N GLN A 151 11.58 -15.08 -11.23
CA GLN A 151 10.69 -14.09 -10.65
C GLN A 151 9.55 -14.78 -9.90
N LEU A 152 9.28 -14.34 -8.66
CA LEU A 152 8.04 -14.62 -7.94
C LEU A 152 7.13 -13.42 -8.07
N GLU A 153 5.98 -13.61 -8.72
CA GLU A 153 5.04 -12.54 -9.01
C GLU A 153 4.01 -12.36 -7.88
N GLY A 154 3.54 -11.13 -7.75
CA GLY A 154 2.45 -10.80 -6.84
C GLY A 154 1.08 -11.28 -7.34
N ILE A 155 0.01 -10.71 -6.76
CA ILE A 155 -1.37 -11.02 -7.14
C ILE A 155 -1.62 -10.52 -8.56
N ALA A 156 -1.99 -11.42 -9.45
CA ALA A 156 -2.42 -11.08 -10.80
C ALA A 156 -3.63 -10.11 -10.75
N GLY A 157 -3.66 -9.15 -11.66
CA GLY A 157 -4.71 -8.11 -11.67
C GLY A 157 -4.35 -6.84 -10.88
N THR A 158 -3.35 -6.86 -9.98
CA THR A 158 -2.87 -5.66 -9.30
C THR A 158 -1.89 -4.86 -10.17
N SER A 159 -1.97 -3.53 -10.12
CA SER A 159 -1.00 -2.66 -10.81
C SER A 159 0.43 -2.90 -10.31
N ALA A 160 0.60 -3.07 -9.00
CA ALA A 160 1.90 -3.32 -8.38
C ALA A 160 2.60 -4.55 -8.96
N ALA A 161 1.88 -5.68 -9.12
CA ALA A 161 2.47 -6.90 -9.70
C ALA A 161 2.86 -6.70 -11.17
N ARG A 162 1.98 -6.08 -11.98
CA ARG A 162 2.25 -5.81 -13.39
C ARG A 162 3.46 -4.90 -13.57
N GLU A 163 3.48 -3.78 -12.85
CA GLU A 163 4.49 -2.75 -12.99
C GLU A 163 5.87 -3.22 -12.50
N ARG A 164 5.93 -3.92 -11.34
CA ARG A 164 7.19 -4.53 -10.86
C ARG A 164 7.70 -5.58 -11.84
N GLY A 165 6.79 -6.39 -12.41
CA GLY A 165 7.13 -7.36 -13.45
C GLY A 165 7.65 -6.68 -14.73
N GLU A 166 6.98 -5.63 -15.21
CA GLU A 166 7.43 -4.84 -16.37
C GLU A 166 8.83 -4.27 -16.14
N GLY A 167 9.07 -3.65 -14.98
CA GLY A 167 10.39 -3.09 -14.66
C GLY A 167 11.47 -4.15 -14.58
N PHE A 168 11.20 -5.29 -13.95
CA PHE A 168 12.15 -6.40 -13.89
C PHE A 168 12.47 -6.95 -15.29
N MET A 169 11.47 -7.10 -16.17
CA MET A 169 11.71 -7.54 -17.56
C MET A 169 12.55 -6.55 -18.36
N LYS A 170 12.38 -5.23 -18.16
CA LYS A 170 13.27 -4.22 -18.74
C LYS A 170 14.72 -4.43 -18.32
N ALA A 171 14.96 -4.71 -17.05
CA ALA A 171 16.32 -5.03 -16.56
C ALA A 171 16.82 -6.37 -17.10
N VAL A 172 15.98 -7.39 -17.21
CA VAL A 172 16.34 -8.69 -17.81
C VAL A 172 16.85 -8.50 -19.22
N GLU A 173 16.15 -7.73 -20.04
CA GLU A 173 16.56 -7.44 -21.43
C GLU A 173 17.83 -6.57 -21.48
N LYS A 174 17.84 -5.45 -20.77
CA LYS A 174 18.95 -4.49 -20.72
C LYS A 174 20.26 -5.08 -20.23
N ARG A 175 20.20 -5.98 -19.25
CA ARG A 175 21.35 -6.59 -18.58
C ARG A 175 21.64 -8.01 -19.03
N HIS A 176 20.94 -8.48 -20.06
CA HIS A 176 21.09 -9.83 -20.64
C HIS A 176 20.95 -10.95 -19.60
N LEU A 177 20.04 -10.81 -18.64
CA LEU A 177 19.74 -11.88 -17.68
C LEU A 177 18.98 -13.02 -18.36
N ASN A 178 19.15 -14.24 -17.89
CA ASN A 178 18.43 -15.43 -18.38
C ASN A 178 17.28 -15.76 -17.44
N LEU A 179 16.07 -15.28 -17.76
CA LEU A 179 14.86 -15.58 -16.99
C LEU A 179 14.41 -17.01 -17.23
N LEU A 180 14.58 -17.88 -16.24
CA LEU A 180 14.22 -19.31 -16.31
C LEU A 180 12.72 -19.53 -16.08
N ALA A 181 12.12 -18.77 -15.18
CA ALA A 181 10.71 -18.87 -14.83
C ALA A 181 10.18 -17.58 -14.17
N SER A 182 8.91 -17.32 -14.37
CA SER A 182 8.14 -16.30 -13.65
C SER A 182 6.83 -16.93 -13.22
N GLN A 183 6.54 -16.95 -11.91
CA GLN A 183 5.34 -17.60 -11.36
C GLN A 183 4.69 -16.79 -10.24
N PRO A 184 3.34 -16.71 -10.23
CA PRO A 184 2.59 -16.07 -9.15
C PRO A 184 2.79 -16.80 -7.81
N ALA A 185 3.05 -16.01 -6.77
CA ALA A 185 3.03 -16.44 -5.38
C ALA A 185 2.22 -15.45 -4.51
N ASP A 186 1.43 -14.60 -5.16
CA ASP A 186 0.30 -13.81 -4.66
C ASP A 186 0.64 -12.91 -3.45
N PHE A 187 1.87 -12.40 -3.37
CA PHE A 187 2.36 -11.59 -2.24
C PHE A 187 2.31 -12.32 -0.89
N ASP A 188 2.24 -13.64 -0.90
CA ASP A 188 2.05 -14.49 0.29
C ASP A 188 3.32 -15.28 0.63
N ARG A 189 3.69 -15.30 1.94
CA ARG A 189 4.91 -15.96 2.42
C ARG A 189 4.88 -17.47 2.22
N THR A 190 3.75 -18.11 2.47
CA THR A 190 3.60 -19.56 2.34
C THR A 190 3.60 -19.99 0.88
N LYS A 191 2.90 -19.21 0.02
CA LYS A 191 2.94 -19.46 -1.43
C LYS A 191 4.35 -19.22 -1.98
N GLY A 192 5.04 -18.16 -1.52
CA GLY A 192 6.44 -17.91 -1.87
C GLY A 192 7.35 -19.10 -1.56
N LEU A 193 7.18 -19.71 -0.38
CA LEU A 193 7.88 -20.95 -0.02
C LEU A 193 7.55 -22.08 -0.99
N ASN A 194 6.27 -22.41 -1.15
CA ASN A 194 5.84 -23.57 -1.91
C ASN A 194 6.18 -23.46 -3.42
N VAL A 195 5.98 -22.26 -3.99
CA VAL A 195 6.33 -22.01 -5.40
C VAL A 195 7.85 -22.09 -5.59
N MET A 196 8.62 -21.52 -4.66
CA MET A 196 10.08 -21.56 -4.76
C MET A 196 10.66 -22.97 -4.62
N GLU A 197 10.11 -23.83 -3.75
CA GLU A 197 10.50 -25.24 -3.66
C GLU A 197 10.34 -25.95 -5.00
N ASN A 198 9.21 -25.78 -5.67
CA ASN A 198 8.97 -26.36 -6.99
C ASN A 198 9.92 -25.79 -8.06
N LEU A 199 10.16 -24.49 -8.04
CA LEU A 199 11.05 -23.82 -9.00
C LEU A 199 12.51 -24.24 -8.82
N LEU A 200 12.96 -24.46 -7.57
CA LEU A 200 14.31 -24.97 -7.26
C LEU A 200 14.53 -26.39 -7.76
N ALA A 201 13.48 -27.22 -7.71
CA ALA A 201 13.55 -28.59 -8.25
C ALA A 201 13.62 -28.60 -9.78
N ALA A 202 12.87 -27.72 -10.43
CA ALA A 202 12.84 -27.58 -11.89
C ALA A 202 14.08 -26.85 -12.45
N ASN A 203 14.67 -25.94 -11.68
CA ASN A 203 15.79 -25.08 -12.08
C ASN A 203 16.94 -25.16 -11.07
N PRO A 204 17.67 -26.30 -11.03
CA PRO A 204 18.66 -26.55 -9.99
C PRO A 204 19.88 -25.61 -10.03
N ASP A 205 20.09 -24.90 -11.11
CA ASP A 205 21.19 -24.00 -11.37
C ASP A 205 20.81 -22.51 -11.35
N VAL A 206 19.64 -22.15 -10.83
CA VAL A 206 19.22 -20.77 -10.60
C VAL A 206 20.21 -20.06 -9.68
N GLN A 207 20.56 -18.82 -10.02
CA GLN A 207 21.56 -18.02 -9.33
C GLN A 207 20.92 -16.89 -8.50
N ALA A 208 19.81 -16.32 -8.98
CA ALA A 208 19.11 -15.27 -8.26
C ALA A 208 17.59 -15.32 -8.44
N VAL A 209 16.88 -14.72 -7.49
CA VAL A 209 15.42 -14.60 -7.47
C VAL A 209 15.06 -13.15 -7.17
N PHE A 210 14.19 -12.58 -7.99
CA PHE A 210 13.42 -11.41 -7.62
C PHE A 210 12.03 -11.83 -7.13
N ALA A 211 11.73 -11.55 -5.89
CA ALA A 211 10.37 -11.66 -5.36
C ALA A 211 9.75 -10.28 -5.29
N GLN A 212 8.59 -10.11 -5.89
CA GLN A 212 7.93 -8.81 -6.00
C GLN A 212 7.45 -8.23 -4.66
N ASN A 213 7.63 -8.96 -3.54
CA ASN A 213 7.54 -8.40 -2.19
C ASN A 213 8.37 -9.21 -1.18
N ASP A 214 8.56 -8.66 0.02
CA ASP A 214 9.34 -9.26 1.10
C ASP A 214 8.69 -10.53 1.67
N GLU A 215 7.36 -10.60 1.71
CA GLU A 215 6.67 -11.81 2.18
C GLU A 215 7.03 -13.03 1.32
N MET A 216 6.95 -12.92 0.00
CA MET A 216 7.38 -13.98 -0.91
C MET A 216 8.88 -14.23 -0.83
N ALA A 217 9.70 -13.16 -0.70
CA ALA A 217 11.15 -13.27 -0.56
C ALA A 217 11.54 -14.08 0.69
N LEU A 218 10.89 -13.84 1.82
CA LEU A 218 11.10 -14.57 3.07
C LEU A 218 10.65 -16.03 2.98
N GLY A 219 9.60 -16.31 2.22
CA GLY A 219 9.20 -17.66 1.85
C GLY A 219 10.28 -18.35 1.02
N ALA A 220 10.78 -17.68 -0.03
CA ALA A 220 11.84 -18.18 -0.89
C ALA A 220 13.16 -18.45 -0.12
N VAL A 221 13.51 -17.61 0.86
CA VAL A 221 14.66 -17.84 1.75
C VAL A 221 14.55 -19.20 2.42
N ARG A 222 13.39 -19.55 2.95
CA ARG A 222 13.17 -20.85 3.61
C ARG A 222 13.33 -22.03 2.65
N ALA A 223 12.79 -21.91 1.44
CA ALA A 223 12.92 -22.93 0.40
C ALA A 223 14.40 -23.15 0.02
N VAL A 224 15.14 -22.06 -0.19
CA VAL A 224 16.58 -22.11 -0.55
C VAL A 224 17.41 -22.72 0.57
N GLN A 225 17.14 -22.35 1.83
CA GLN A 225 17.82 -22.90 3.00
C GLN A 225 17.52 -24.41 3.17
N ALA A 226 16.27 -24.83 3.05
CA ALA A 226 15.86 -26.21 3.14
C ALA A 226 16.51 -27.07 2.05
N ALA A 227 16.67 -26.52 0.85
CA ALA A 227 17.37 -27.19 -0.27
C ALA A 227 18.90 -27.20 -0.14
N GLY A 228 19.47 -26.54 0.87
CA GLY A 228 20.94 -26.42 1.04
C GLY A 228 21.62 -25.64 -0.09
N LYS A 229 20.89 -24.78 -0.82
CA LYS A 229 21.39 -24.04 -1.97
C LYS A 229 21.86 -22.65 -1.57
N LYS A 230 22.66 -22.05 -2.46
CA LYS A 230 23.06 -20.64 -2.38
C LYS A 230 22.46 -19.92 -3.57
N VAL A 231 21.39 -19.20 -3.35
CA VAL A 231 20.68 -18.40 -4.36
C VAL A 231 20.53 -17.00 -3.79
N MET A 232 20.89 -15.99 -4.58
CA MET A 232 20.67 -14.60 -4.21
C MET A 232 19.15 -14.30 -4.26
N ILE A 233 18.63 -13.62 -3.24
CA ILE A 233 17.22 -13.24 -3.21
C ILE A 233 17.11 -11.75 -2.99
N VAL A 234 16.34 -11.08 -3.83
CA VAL A 234 15.98 -9.67 -3.73
C VAL A 234 14.48 -9.57 -3.50
N GLY A 235 14.08 -8.83 -2.45
CA GLY A 235 12.70 -8.54 -2.11
C GLY A 235 12.27 -7.15 -2.55
N PHE A 236 11.08 -6.78 -2.12
CA PHE A 236 10.47 -5.48 -2.34
C PHE A 236 9.59 -5.16 -1.13
N ASP A 237 9.44 -3.92 -0.75
CA ASP A 237 8.66 -3.29 0.32
C ASP A 237 9.54 -2.64 1.40
N GLY A 238 10.63 -3.29 1.83
CA GLY A 238 11.42 -2.81 2.96
C GLY A 238 10.71 -3.01 4.30
N THR A 239 9.97 -4.11 4.45
CA THR A 239 9.34 -4.46 5.72
C THR A 239 10.36 -4.70 6.81
N ASP A 240 9.98 -4.59 8.08
CA ASP A 240 10.88 -4.86 9.21
C ASP A 240 11.53 -6.24 9.12
N ASP A 241 10.76 -7.27 8.75
CA ASP A 241 11.29 -8.63 8.59
C ASP A 241 12.21 -8.73 7.36
N GLY A 242 11.87 -8.06 6.25
CA GLY A 242 12.70 -7.96 5.06
C GLY A 242 14.04 -7.27 5.36
N MET A 243 14.02 -6.12 6.03
CA MET A 243 15.24 -5.41 6.45
C MET A 243 16.11 -6.24 7.41
N LYS A 244 15.49 -6.93 8.39
CA LYS A 244 16.20 -7.85 9.27
C LYS A 244 16.83 -9.01 8.51
N ALA A 245 16.14 -9.52 7.47
CA ALA A 245 16.68 -10.59 6.62
C ALA A 245 17.86 -10.11 5.77
N VAL A 246 17.85 -8.87 5.30
CA VAL A 246 19.01 -8.23 4.64
C VAL A 246 20.19 -8.15 5.62
N LEU A 247 19.97 -7.61 6.83
CA LEU A 247 21.03 -7.51 7.85
C LEU A 247 21.64 -8.87 8.24
N ARG A 248 20.87 -9.96 8.16
CA ARG A 248 21.34 -11.33 8.42
C ARG A 248 21.97 -12.00 7.20
N GLY A 249 22.04 -11.33 6.04
CA GLY A 249 22.52 -11.90 4.79
C GLY A 249 21.62 -12.98 4.19
N GLN A 250 20.35 -13.06 4.61
CA GLN A 250 19.36 -13.99 4.08
C GLN A 250 18.72 -13.46 2.80
N LEU A 251 18.51 -12.13 2.73
CA LEU A 251 18.22 -11.39 1.51
C LEU A 251 19.45 -10.59 1.11
N ALA A 252 19.72 -10.49 -0.18
CA ALA A 252 20.78 -9.63 -0.70
C ALA A 252 20.37 -8.15 -0.66
N ALA A 253 19.10 -7.89 -0.94
CA ALA A 253 18.50 -6.56 -0.88
C ALA A 253 16.98 -6.63 -0.78
N THR A 254 16.38 -5.51 -0.40
CA THR A 254 14.97 -5.21 -0.63
C THR A 254 14.84 -3.82 -1.23
N ILE A 255 13.90 -3.63 -2.16
CA ILE A 255 13.54 -2.32 -2.70
C ILE A 255 12.51 -1.71 -1.75
N ALA A 256 12.98 -0.85 -0.87
CA ALA A 256 12.15 -0.29 0.20
C ALA A 256 11.19 0.78 -0.31
N GLN A 257 9.94 0.66 0.07
CA GLN A 257 8.88 1.64 -0.03
C GLN A 257 8.71 2.41 1.30
N GLN A 258 7.78 3.35 1.34
CA GLN A 258 7.42 4.14 2.52
C GLN A 258 5.91 4.06 2.75
N PRO A 259 5.38 2.91 3.22
CA PRO A 259 3.93 2.70 3.35
C PRO A 259 3.25 3.67 4.32
N ASP A 260 3.89 4.01 5.43
CA ASP A 260 3.41 5.01 6.39
C ASP A 260 3.26 6.40 5.75
N VAL A 261 4.21 6.80 4.91
CA VAL A 261 4.15 8.05 4.14
C VAL A 261 3.01 8.00 3.12
N ILE A 262 2.81 6.86 2.43
CA ILE A 262 1.69 6.68 1.48
C ILE A 262 0.35 6.87 2.22
N GLY A 263 0.18 6.24 3.37
CA GLY A 263 -1.02 6.36 4.19
C GLY A 263 -1.27 7.80 4.68
N ALA A 264 -0.23 8.44 5.21
CA ALA A 264 -0.31 9.82 5.68
C ALA A 264 -0.64 10.80 4.55
N LEU A 265 0.02 10.68 3.40
CA LEU A 265 -0.27 11.51 2.21
C LEU A 265 -1.71 11.31 1.73
N GLY A 266 -2.26 10.10 1.80
CA GLY A 266 -3.66 9.85 1.48
C GLY A 266 -4.61 10.74 2.27
N VAL A 267 -4.36 10.85 3.58
CA VAL A 267 -5.16 11.70 4.47
C VAL A 267 -4.93 13.19 4.20
N ASP A 268 -3.67 13.62 3.97
CA ASP A 268 -3.36 15.01 3.59
C ASP A 268 -4.07 15.42 2.30
N ILE A 269 -4.15 14.52 1.32
CA ILE A 269 -4.86 14.77 0.06
C ILE A 269 -6.37 14.83 0.29
N ALA A 270 -6.92 13.94 1.12
CA ALA A 270 -8.34 13.99 1.49
C ALA A 270 -8.68 15.33 2.16
N ASP A 271 -7.90 15.76 3.15
CA ASP A 271 -8.08 17.05 3.82
C ASP A 271 -8.05 18.22 2.84
N LYS A 272 -7.06 18.24 1.96
CA LYS A 272 -6.91 19.31 0.97
C LYS A 272 -8.12 19.40 0.03
N ILE A 273 -8.65 18.25 -0.43
CA ILE A 273 -9.85 18.20 -1.30
C ILE A 273 -11.09 18.68 -0.54
N LEU A 274 -11.29 18.21 0.69
CA LEU A 274 -12.44 18.56 1.51
C LEU A 274 -12.47 20.05 1.85
N ASN A 275 -11.29 20.69 1.91
CA ASN A 275 -11.15 22.13 2.10
C ASN A 275 -11.13 22.93 0.77
N GLY A 276 -11.52 22.32 -0.35
CA GLY A 276 -11.64 22.99 -1.65
C GLY A 276 -10.33 23.23 -2.38
N GLY A 277 -9.25 22.60 -1.94
CA GLY A 277 -7.93 22.69 -2.59
C GLY A 277 -7.82 21.82 -3.84
N THR A 278 -6.80 22.10 -4.67
CA THR A 278 -6.45 21.29 -5.83
C THR A 278 -5.29 20.37 -5.53
N VAL A 279 -5.29 19.17 -6.12
CA VAL A 279 -4.27 18.13 -5.88
C VAL A 279 -3.71 17.60 -7.19
N ASN A 280 -2.50 17.06 -7.15
CA ASN A 280 -1.90 16.36 -8.28
C ASN A 280 -2.58 15.00 -8.47
N LYS A 281 -2.77 14.61 -9.73
CA LYS A 281 -3.38 13.32 -10.07
C LYS A 281 -2.53 12.12 -9.64
N ASN A 282 -1.20 12.24 -9.74
CA ASN A 282 -0.24 11.22 -9.33
C ASN A 282 0.78 11.83 -8.39
N ILE A 283 1.03 11.15 -7.29
CA ILE A 283 1.99 11.54 -6.25
C ILE A 283 2.96 10.38 -6.04
N PRO A 284 4.16 10.45 -6.64
CA PRO A 284 5.17 9.41 -6.47
C PRO A 284 5.80 9.47 -5.08
N VAL A 285 5.96 8.31 -4.45
CA VAL A 285 6.69 8.16 -3.19
C VAL A 285 8.03 7.46 -3.48
N PRO A 286 9.16 8.04 -3.04
CA PRO A 286 10.48 7.53 -3.41
C PRO A 286 10.75 6.11 -2.94
N LEU A 287 11.52 5.38 -3.75
CA LEU A 287 12.07 4.06 -3.46
C LEU A 287 13.54 4.14 -3.05
N LYS A 288 14.01 3.13 -2.32
CA LYS A 288 15.41 2.98 -1.95
C LYS A 288 15.85 1.52 -1.96
N VAL A 289 17.00 1.21 -2.55
CA VAL A 289 17.63 -0.12 -2.37
C VAL A 289 18.24 -0.19 -0.98
N ILE A 290 17.84 -1.18 -0.20
CA ILE A 290 18.45 -1.53 1.09
C ILE A 290 19.21 -2.83 0.92
N SER A 291 20.53 -2.79 1.08
CA SER A 291 21.44 -3.94 0.98
C SER A 291 22.54 -3.82 2.03
N ASN A 292 23.27 -4.91 2.28
CA ASN A 292 24.52 -4.90 3.04
C ASN A 292 25.70 -4.49 2.15
#